data_d8dbd8557d5fdb43dfb90f2d03567280
#
_entry.id   d8dbd8557d5fdb43dfb90f2d03567280
#
_cell.length_a   1.000
_cell.length_b   1.000
_cell.length_c   1.000
_cell.angle_alpha   90.00
_cell.angle_beta   90.00
_cell.angle_gamma   90.00
#
_symmetry.space_group_name_H-M   'P 1'
#
loop_
_entity.id
_entity.type
_entity.pdbx_description
1 polymer ?
#
loop_
_entity_poly.entity_id
_entity_poly.type
_entity_poly.pdbx_seq_one_letter_code
_entity_poly.pdbx_strand_id
1 'polypeptide(L)' 'QKPSNERCPKCGGMMLEKGSKLVCADNTCGYIEKKEK' A
#
# COMPACT_ATOMS: atom_id res chain seq x y z
N GLN A 1 4.35 5.94 -8.99
CA GLN A 1 4.01 5.42 -7.70
C GLN A 1 4.77 6.14 -6.62
N LYS A 2 4.10 6.58 -5.61
CA LYS A 2 4.74 7.27 -4.52
C LYS A 2 4.49 6.56 -3.22
N PRO A 3 5.43 6.67 -2.28
CA PRO A 3 5.20 6.11 -0.95
C PRO A 3 4.12 6.92 -0.25
N SER A 4 3.25 6.23 0.44
CA SER A 4 2.20 6.92 1.17
C SER A 4 2.55 6.92 2.65
N ASN A 5 1.77 7.64 3.42
CA ASN A 5 1.98 7.69 4.86
C ASN A 5 1.54 6.41 5.53
N GLU A 6 0.83 5.59 4.79
CA GLU A 6 0.31 4.37 5.37
C GLU A 6 1.34 3.28 5.34
N ARG A 7 1.20 2.36 6.26
CA ARG A 7 2.06 1.20 6.30
C ARG A 7 1.24 -0.05 6.17
N CYS A 8 1.82 -1.07 5.58
CA CYS A 8 1.12 -2.32 5.39
C CYS A 8 0.79 -2.94 6.75
N PRO A 9 -0.49 -3.18 7.05
CA PRO A 9 -0.87 -3.77 8.32
C PRO A 9 -0.58 -5.27 8.36
N LYS A 10 -0.20 -5.82 7.23
CA LYS A 10 0.08 -7.24 7.19
C LYS A 10 1.54 -7.54 7.45
N CYS A 11 2.40 -6.94 6.68
CA CYS A 11 3.82 -7.18 6.84
C CYS A 11 4.53 -6.01 7.49
N GLY A 12 3.85 -4.91 7.65
CA GLY A 12 4.45 -3.73 8.25
C GLY A 12 5.39 -3.01 7.33
N GLY A 13 5.34 -3.31 6.05
CA GLY A 13 6.20 -2.65 5.09
C GLY A 13 5.62 -1.33 4.64
N MET A 14 6.06 -0.88 3.49
CA MET A 14 5.62 0.37 2.94
C MET A 14 4.48 0.15 1.97
N MET A 15 3.62 1.15 1.87
CA MET A 15 2.54 1.09 0.91
C MET A 15 2.78 2.10 -0.18
N LEU A 16 2.41 1.76 -1.39
CA LEU A 16 2.55 2.65 -2.53
C LEU A 16 1.18 3.16 -2.93
N GLU A 17 1.11 4.44 -3.21
CA GLU A 17 -0.15 5.03 -3.62
C GLU A 17 -0.33 4.88 -5.12
N LYS A 18 -1.34 4.16 -5.51
CA LYS A 18 -1.64 3.95 -6.91
C LYS A 18 -3.03 4.46 -7.19
N GLY A 19 -3.14 5.61 -7.76
CA GLY A 19 -4.45 6.17 -8.05
C GLY A 19 -5.23 6.34 -6.77
N SER A 20 -6.32 5.64 -6.65
CA SER A 20 -7.15 5.75 -5.45
C SER A 20 -6.96 4.59 -4.51
N LYS A 21 -5.86 3.88 -4.63
CA LYS A 21 -5.65 2.74 -3.76
C LYS A 21 -4.21 2.64 -3.36
N LEU A 22 -3.96 1.86 -2.33
CA LEU A 22 -2.62 1.64 -1.83
C LEU A 22 -2.25 0.19 -2.06
N VAL A 23 -1.02 -0.01 -2.50
CA VAL A 23 -0.54 -1.36 -2.78
C VAL A 23 0.73 -1.58 -1.99
N CYS A 24 0.83 -2.73 -1.34
CA CYS A 24 2.01 -3.04 -0.56
C CYS A 24 3.22 -3.14 -1.48
N ALA A 25 4.32 -2.57 -1.06
CA ALA A 25 5.53 -2.59 -1.85
C ALA A 25 6.18 -3.97 -1.83
N ASP A 26 5.76 -4.80 -0.90
CA ASP A 26 6.34 -6.13 -0.77
C ASP A 26 5.57 -7.12 -1.64
N ASN A 27 6.26 -7.70 -2.60
CA ASN A 27 5.62 -8.65 -3.50
C ASN A 27 5.11 -9.88 -2.76
N THR A 28 5.82 -10.29 -1.74
CA THR A 28 5.41 -11.47 -1.02
C THR A 28 4.15 -11.21 -0.20
N CYS A 29 3.93 -9.97 0.18
CA CYS A 29 2.74 -9.63 0.94
C CYS A 29 1.54 -9.45 0.01
N GLY A 30 1.69 -8.58 -0.96
CA GLY A 30 0.65 -8.36 -1.94
C GLY A 30 -0.62 -7.76 -1.38
N TYR A 31 -0.52 -7.01 -0.30
CA TYR A 31 -1.70 -6.42 0.31
C TYR A 31 -2.12 -5.19 -0.47
N ILE A 32 -3.40 -5.06 -0.70
CA ILE A 32 -3.95 -3.93 -1.43
C ILE A 32 -5.09 -3.34 -0.64
N GLU A 33 -5.09 -2.04 -0.49
CA GLU A 33 -6.14 -1.36 0.24
C GLU A 33 -6.74 -0.28 -0.64
N LYS A 34 -8.05 -0.22 -0.69
CA LYS A 34 -8.73 0.82 -1.44
C LYS A 34 -8.88 2.05 -0.61
N LYS A 35 -8.39 3.15 -1.11
CA LYS A 35 -8.42 4.39 -0.38
C LYS A 35 -9.13 5.43 -1.20
N GLU A 36 -10.41 5.41 -1.21
CA GLU A 36 -11.17 6.35 -2.00
C GLU A 36 -11.56 7.55 -1.19
N LYS A 37 -11.62 8.70 -1.81
CA LYS A 37 -11.98 9.91 -1.11
C LYS A 37 -13.44 10.06 -0.85
#